data_387e12d646bd34969ce877e31b6d7f5e
#
_entry.id   387e12d646bd34969ce877e31b6d7f5e
#
_cell.length_a   1.000
_cell.length_b   1.000
_cell.length_c   1.000
_cell.angle_alpha   90.00
_cell.angle_beta   90.00
_cell.angle_gamma   90.00
#
_symmetry.space_group_name_H-M   'P 1'
#
loop_
_entity.id
_entity.type
_entity.pdbx_description
1 polymer ?
#
loop_
_entity_poly.entity_id
_entity_poly.type
_entity_poly.pdbx_seq_one_letter_code
_entity_poly.pdbx_strand_id
1 'polypeptide(L)'
;VPTKTYQEEDMVEFICNELDEMEGVTFYRDEMMNVYATKGVLEEGEYYPMFIAHTDTVHSKIDKIIVKEEKLSRPNTFGKTFDNTLVDVLKAYDENDKPTGIGGDDKCGIFICLELLKQLDKVKIGLFVSEETGCHGSAKCDESFLTDVGYITQYDAPGNHLITEICSGVRLFERDSEFFEKTSKVITEAFGNEMLVQSHPYT
;
A
#
# COMPACT_ATOMS: atom_id res chain seq x y z
N VAL A 1 -3.63 0.65 -14.98
CA VAL A 1 -4.20 2.00 -15.14
C VAL A 1 -3.14 3.01 -14.76
N PRO A 2 -2.66 3.88 -15.67
CA PRO A 2 -1.75 4.96 -15.34
C PRO A 2 -2.49 6.05 -14.59
N THR A 3 -1.99 6.43 -13.42
CA THR A 3 -2.64 7.41 -12.55
C THR A 3 -1.64 8.43 -12.04
N LYS A 4 -1.56 9.55 -12.73
CA LYS A 4 -0.78 10.68 -12.24
C LYS A 4 -1.51 11.36 -11.09
N THR A 5 -0.77 11.87 -10.10
CA THR A 5 -1.31 12.72 -9.03
C THR A 5 -2.25 13.80 -9.59
N TYR A 6 -3.40 13.99 -8.97
CA TYR A 6 -4.53 14.82 -9.41
C TYR A 6 -5.25 14.34 -10.70
N GLN A 7 -5.05 13.09 -11.11
CA GLN A 7 -5.73 12.46 -12.25
C GLN A 7 -6.03 10.99 -11.93
N GLU A 8 -6.49 10.72 -10.71
CA GLU A 8 -6.70 9.37 -10.16
C GLU A 8 -8.09 8.80 -10.43
N GLU A 9 -8.98 9.56 -11.10
CA GLU A 9 -10.38 9.18 -11.29
C GLU A 9 -10.54 7.77 -11.86
N ASP A 10 -9.75 7.44 -12.88
CA ASP A 10 -9.81 6.12 -13.54
C ASP A 10 -9.42 4.96 -12.58
N MET A 11 -8.47 5.22 -11.66
CA MET A 11 -8.06 4.21 -10.67
C MET A 11 -9.11 4.09 -9.57
N VAL A 12 -9.61 5.20 -9.09
CA VAL A 12 -10.68 5.21 -8.07
C VAL A 12 -11.93 4.51 -8.59
N GLU A 13 -12.30 4.75 -9.86
CA GLU A 13 -13.41 4.04 -10.50
C GLU A 13 -13.14 2.54 -10.63
N PHE A 14 -11.93 2.16 -11.06
CA PHE A 14 -11.52 0.75 -11.10
C PHE A 14 -11.64 0.09 -9.72
N ILE A 15 -11.14 0.74 -8.67
CA ILE A 15 -11.21 0.24 -7.29
C ILE A 15 -12.67 0.10 -6.84
N CYS A 16 -13.50 1.10 -7.08
CA CYS A 16 -14.93 1.03 -6.72
C CYS A 16 -15.65 -0.13 -7.42
N ASN A 17 -15.34 -0.38 -8.69
CA ASN A 17 -15.90 -1.51 -9.43
C ASN A 17 -15.45 -2.86 -8.85
N GLU A 18 -14.16 -3.00 -8.47
CA GLU A 18 -13.67 -4.21 -7.81
C GLU A 18 -14.35 -4.44 -6.45
N LEU A 19 -14.56 -3.37 -5.67
CA LEU A 19 -15.24 -3.45 -4.38
C LEU A 19 -16.73 -3.79 -4.49
N ASP A 20 -17.40 -3.32 -5.53
CA ASP A 20 -18.83 -3.60 -5.80
C ASP A 20 -19.08 -5.10 -6.08
N GLU A 21 -18.07 -5.79 -6.62
CA GLU A 21 -18.12 -7.24 -6.88
C GLU A 21 -17.81 -8.10 -5.63
N MET A 22 -17.38 -7.49 -4.50
CA MET A 22 -16.98 -8.21 -3.30
C MET A 22 -18.16 -8.42 -2.33
N GLU A 23 -18.50 -9.66 -2.08
CA GLU A 23 -19.56 -10.00 -1.12
C GLU A 23 -19.19 -9.60 0.31
N GLY A 24 -20.12 -8.96 1.01
CA GLY A 24 -19.98 -8.56 2.40
C GLY A 24 -19.10 -7.33 2.63
N VAL A 25 -18.68 -6.65 1.57
CA VAL A 25 -17.95 -5.38 1.63
C VAL A 25 -18.93 -4.22 1.50
N THR A 26 -18.76 -3.22 2.35
CA THR A 26 -19.40 -1.91 2.21
C THR A 26 -18.32 -0.86 1.99
N PHE A 27 -18.54 0.08 1.09
CA PHE A 27 -17.55 1.12 0.81
C PHE A 27 -18.21 2.46 0.47
N TYR A 28 -17.43 3.51 0.58
CA TYR A 28 -17.81 4.84 0.12
C TYR A 28 -16.56 5.62 -0.33
N ARG A 29 -16.81 6.70 -1.01
CA ARG A 29 -15.81 7.65 -1.48
C ARG A 29 -16.10 9.01 -0.90
N ASP A 30 -15.08 9.69 -0.35
CA ASP A 30 -15.21 11.06 0.13
C ASP A 30 -15.09 12.11 -1.00
N GLU A 31 -15.18 13.39 -0.64
CA GLU A 31 -15.07 14.51 -1.57
C GLU A 31 -13.66 14.65 -2.19
N MET A 32 -12.64 14.13 -1.53
CA MET A 32 -11.27 14.08 -2.05
C MET A 32 -11.05 12.91 -3.00
N MET A 33 -12.03 12.02 -3.15
CA MET A 33 -11.96 10.72 -3.84
C MET A 33 -11.17 9.62 -3.09
N ASN A 34 -10.84 9.82 -1.81
CA ASN A 34 -10.37 8.71 -1.00
C ASN A 34 -11.44 7.63 -0.92
N VAL A 35 -11.01 6.37 -0.97
CA VAL A 35 -11.91 5.22 -0.89
C VAL A 35 -11.75 4.52 0.45
N TYR A 36 -12.87 4.26 1.12
CA TYR A 36 -12.93 3.57 2.40
C TYR A 36 -13.80 2.34 2.25
N ALA A 37 -13.31 1.19 2.66
CA ALA A 37 -14.09 -0.04 2.62
C ALA A 37 -13.98 -0.82 3.93
N THR A 38 -15.08 -1.48 4.29
CA THR A 38 -15.21 -2.29 5.50
C THR A 38 -15.82 -3.63 5.15
N LYS A 39 -15.27 -4.69 5.71
CA LYS A 39 -15.86 -6.04 5.68
C LYS A 39 -16.04 -6.57 7.08
N GLY A 40 -17.18 -7.24 7.30
CA GLY A 40 -17.54 -7.85 8.58
C GLY A 40 -18.08 -6.86 9.61
N VAL A 41 -18.48 -7.42 10.75
CA VAL A 41 -19.04 -6.68 11.90
C VAL A 41 -18.27 -7.05 13.15
N LEU A 42 -17.86 -6.05 13.94
CA LEU A 42 -17.16 -6.25 15.20
C LEU A 42 -18.10 -6.76 16.28
N GLU A 43 -17.56 -7.60 17.16
CA GLU A 43 -18.15 -7.90 18.45
C GLU A 43 -17.69 -6.91 19.51
N GLU A 44 -18.29 -6.94 20.70
CA GLU A 44 -17.93 -6.04 21.78
C GLU A 44 -16.45 -6.22 22.18
N GLY A 45 -15.69 -5.13 22.17
CA GLY A 45 -14.27 -5.12 22.54
C GLY A 45 -13.30 -5.46 21.39
N GLU A 46 -13.80 -5.72 20.20
CA GLU A 46 -12.95 -5.92 19.01
C GLU A 46 -12.63 -4.61 18.28
N TYR A 47 -11.58 -4.64 17.49
CA TYR A 47 -11.15 -3.55 16.60
C TYR A 47 -10.77 -4.11 15.23
N TYR A 48 -11.00 -3.32 14.19
CA TYR A 48 -10.53 -3.68 12.85
C TYR A 48 -9.02 -3.51 12.70
N PRO A 49 -8.32 -4.46 12.08
CA PRO A 49 -7.10 -4.13 11.37
C PRO A 49 -7.45 -3.24 10.18
N MET A 50 -6.63 -2.23 9.90
CA MET A 50 -6.78 -1.38 8.73
C MET A 50 -5.51 -1.41 7.89
N PHE A 51 -5.69 -1.53 6.60
CA PHE A 51 -4.61 -1.51 5.62
C PHE A 51 -4.81 -0.34 4.67
N ILE A 52 -3.72 0.36 4.38
CA ILE A 52 -3.77 1.56 3.55
C ILE A 52 -2.76 1.52 2.41
N ALA A 53 -3.09 2.20 1.33
CA ALA A 53 -2.25 2.40 0.16
C ALA A 53 -2.64 3.72 -0.51
N HIS A 54 -1.83 4.19 -1.48
CA HIS A 54 -2.19 5.36 -2.27
C HIS A 54 -2.48 5.03 -3.74
N THR A 55 -3.23 5.91 -4.40
CA THR A 55 -3.78 5.64 -5.74
C THR A 55 -3.00 6.31 -6.86
N ASP A 56 -2.26 7.36 -6.53
CA ASP A 56 -1.51 8.14 -7.51
C ASP A 56 -0.09 7.59 -7.77
N THR A 57 0.55 8.14 -8.76
CA THR A 57 1.94 7.85 -9.13
C THR A 57 2.64 9.10 -9.62
N VAL A 58 3.95 9.19 -9.40
CA VAL A 58 4.79 10.31 -9.90
C VAL A 58 4.89 10.38 -11.42
N HIS A 59 4.50 9.33 -12.12
CA HIS A 59 4.67 9.24 -13.56
C HIS A 59 3.63 10.05 -14.32
N SER A 60 4.06 10.67 -15.43
CA SER A 60 3.13 11.33 -16.34
C SER A 60 2.10 10.33 -16.88
N LYS A 61 0.85 10.76 -16.97
CA LYS A 61 -0.21 9.96 -17.62
C LYS A 61 0.19 9.73 -19.08
N ILE A 62 0.21 8.48 -19.50
CA ILE A 62 0.41 8.06 -20.88
C ILE A 62 -0.78 7.19 -21.29
N ASP A 63 -1.23 7.36 -22.54
CA ASP A 63 -2.45 6.71 -23.03
C ASP A 63 -2.31 5.19 -23.13
N LYS A 64 -1.07 4.72 -23.34
CA LYS A 64 -0.80 3.29 -23.49
C LYS A 64 0.49 2.90 -22.80
N ILE A 65 0.41 1.95 -21.88
CA ILE A 65 1.55 1.27 -21.29
C ILE A 65 1.68 -0.13 -21.91
N ILE A 66 2.90 -0.45 -22.35
CA ILE A 66 3.26 -1.78 -22.84
C ILE A 66 4.08 -2.45 -21.74
N VAL A 67 3.56 -3.52 -21.16
CA VAL A 67 4.25 -4.28 -20.12
C VAL A 67 5.01 -5.42 -20.78
N LYS A 68 6.30 -5.56 -20.42
CA LYS A 68 7.18 -6.65 -20.87
C LYS A 68 7.75 -7.40 -19.68
N GLU A 69 7.87 -8.71 -19.83
CA GLU A 69 8.64 -9.54 -18.90
C GLU A 69 10.11 -9.50 -19.28
N GLU A 70 10.96 -9.22 -18.31
CA GLU A 70 12.42 -9.18 -18.49
C GLU A 70 13.12 -9.91 -17.33
N LYS A 71 14.36 -10.34 -17.58
CA LYS A 71 15.22 -10.90 -16.54
C LYS A 71 16.24 -9.87 -16.10
N LEU A 72 16.25 -9.58 -14.82
CA LEU A 72 17.23 -8.68 -14.20
C LEU A 72 17.95 -9.35 -13.06
N SER A 73 19.19 -8.92 -12.81
CA SER A 73 19.88 -9.26 -11.57
C SER A 73 19.16 -8.62 -10.41
N ARG A 74 18.84 -9.43 -9.41
CA ARG A 74 18.12 -8.97 -8.21
C ARG A 74 18.98 -7.98 -7.43
N PRO A 75 18.51 -6.74 -7.19
CA PRO A 75 19.15 -5.87 -6.22
C PRO A 75 18.97 -6.48 -4.81
N ASN A 76 19.91 -6.22 -3.92
CA ASN A 76 19.67 -6.51 -2.50
C ASN A 76 18.56 -5.57 -1.97
N THR A 77 18.08 -5.85 -0.78
CA THR A 77 16.97 -5.13 -0.11
C THR A 77 17.11 -3.59 -0.10
N PHE A 78 18.33 -3.07 -0.28
CA PHE A 78 18.60 -1.63 -0.30
C PHE A 78 19.13 -1.13 -1.65
N GLY A 79 19.06 -1.94 -2.70
CA GLY A 79 19.54 -1.55 -4.03
C GLY A 79 21.05 -1.31 -4.15
N LYS A 80 21.83 -1.64 -3.13
CA LYS A 80 23.26 -1.31 -3.05
C LYS A 80 24.17 -2.35 -3.70
N THR A 81 23.73 -3.58 -3.79
CA THR A 81 24.46 -4.69 -4.43
C THR A 81 23.52 -5.55 -5.24
N PHE A 82 23.99 -6.13 -6.30
CA PHE A 82 23.28 -7.14 -7.07
C PHE A 82 23.86 -8.50 -6.72
N ASP A 83 23.02 -9.45 -6.37
CA ASP A 83 23.42 -10.85 -6.47
C ASP A 83 23.32 -11.26 -7.95
N ASN A 84 23.95 -12.37 -8.31
CA ASN A 84 23.92 -12.87 -9.69
C ASN A 84 22.62 -13.65 -10.01
N THR A 85 21.64 -13.63 -9.10
CA THR A 85 20.37 -14.30 -9.30
C THR A 85 19.50 -13.47 -10.26
N LEU A 86 19.14 -14.07 -11.39
CA LEU A 86 18.19 -13.46 -12.31
C LEU A 86 16.77 -13.68 -11.80
N VAL A 87 16.01 -12.62 -11.75
CA VAL A 87 14.58 -12.65 -11.43
C VAL A 87 13.76 -12.13 -12.60
N ASP A 88 12.61 -12.72 -12.80
CA ASP A 88 11.64 -12.23 -13.77
C ASP A 88 10.99 -10.97 -13.20
N VAL A 89 10.99 -9.90 -13.99
CA VAL A 89 10.41 -8.61 -13.62
C VAL A 89 9.49 -8.11 -14.72
N LEU A 90 8.48 -7.35 -14.32
CA LEU A 90 7.64 -6.61 -15.27
C LEU A 90 8.17 -5.20 -15.41
N LYS A 91 8.39 -4.76 -16.65
CA LYS A 91 8.75 -3.39 -16.98
C LYS A 91 7.72 -2.76 -17.88
N ALA A 92 7.54 -1.47 -17.73
CA ALA A 92 6.63 -0.67 -18.53
C ALA A 92 7.37 0.18 -19.55
N TYR A 93 6.79 0.30 -20.72
CA TYR A 93 7.28 1.08 -21.85
C TYR A 93 6.12 1.89 -22.45
N ASP A 94 6.43 3.04 -23.00
CA ASP A 94 5.51 3.78 -23.87
C ASP A 94 5.42 3.18 -25.27
N GLU A 95 4.60 3.76 -26.14
CA GLU A 95 4.44 3.31 -27.51
C GLU A 95 5.69 3.49 -28.41
N ASN A 96 6.66 4.28 -27.95
CA ASN A 96 7.95 4.49 -28.62
C ASN A 96 9.06 3.60 -28.03
N ASP A 97 8.69 2.59 -27.23
CA ASP A 97 9.62 1.67 -26.57
C ASP A 97 10.54 2.35 -25.54
N LYS A 98 10.13 3.52 -25.03
CA LYS A 98 10.85 4.23 -23.96
C LYS A 98 10.39 3.72 -22.60
N PRO A 99 11.33 3.36 -21.69
CA PRO A 99 10.97 2.93 -20.35
C PRO A 99 10.12 3.98 -19.60
N THR A 100 9.10 3.53 -18.93
CA THR A 100 8.22 4.35 -18.09
C THR A 100 7.92 3.63 -16.77
N GLY A 101 7.22 4.28 -15.84
CA GLY A 101 6.80 3.65 -14.62
C GLY A 101 5.63 2.69 -14.82
N ILE A 102 5.69 1.54 -14.17
CA ILE A 102 4.56 0.60 -14.09
C ILE A 102 3.56 0.96 -13.00
N GLY A 103 3.98 1.83 -12.06
CA GLY A 103 3.17 2.25 -10.92
C GLY A 103 3.09 1.18 -9.83
N GLY A 104 4.17 0.43 -9.61
CA GLY A 104 4.27 -0.51 -8.49
C GLY A 104 4.11 0.16 -7.14
N ASP A 105 4.58 1.38 -7.06
CA ASP A 105 4.35 2.37 -6.03
C ASP A 105 3.10 3.20 -6.41
N ASP A 106 1.94 3.08 -5.74
CA ASP A 106 1.67 2.05 -4.70
C ASP A 106 0.54 1.08 -5.14
N LYS A 107 0.47 0.74 -6.42
CA LYS A 107 -0.53 -0.26 -6.90
C LYS A 107 -0.30 -1.65 -6.32
N CYS A 108 0.92 -1.94 -5.85
CA CYS A 108 1.18 -3.16 -5.10
C CYS A 108 0.46 -3.14 -3.75
N GLY A 109 0.49 -2.02 -3.04
CA GLY A 109 -0.27 -1.83 -1.80
C GLY A 109 -1.77 -1.90 -2.03
N ILE A 110 -2.29 -1.27 -3.10
CA ILE A 110 -3.71 -1.40 -3.48
C ILE A 110 -4.09 -2.87 -3.68
N PHE A 111 -3.29 -3.62 -4.44
CA PHE A 111 -3.52 -5.05 -4.68
C PHE A 111 -3.56 -5.84 -3.37
N ILE A 112 -2.60 -5.59 -2.45
CA ILE A 112 -2.57 -6.24 -1.13
C ILE A 112 -3.83 -5.89 -0.33
N CYS A 113 -4.24 -4.62 -0.29
CA CYS A 113 -5.45 -4.19 0.40
C CYS A 113 -6.70 -4.92 -0.13
N LEU A 114 -6.88 -5.01 -1.44
CA LEU A 114 -8.01 -5.72 -2.06
C LEU A 114 -7.97 -7.22 -1.79
N GLU A 115 -6.79 -7.85 -1.81
CA GLU A 115 -6.66 -9.28 -1.46
C GLU A 115 -6.94 -9.54 0.02
N LEU A 116 -6.56 -8.64 0.93
CA LEU A 116 -6.88 -8.76 2.35
C LEU A 116 -8.37 -8.63 2.62
N LEU A 117 -9.10 -7.78 1.88
CA LEU A 117 -10.56 -7.74 1.93
C LEU A 117 -11.20 -9.08 1.51
N LYS A 118 -10.62 -9.78 0.53
CA LYS A 118 -11.14 -11.10 0.12
C LYS A 118 -10.89 -12.17 1.17
N GLN A 119 -9.74 -12.12 1.84
CA GLN A 119 -9.25 -13.20 2.71
C GLN A 119 -9.66 -13.05 4.18
N LEU A 120 -9.84 -11.82 4.69
CA LEU A 120 -10.16 -11.56 6.08
C LEU A 120 -11.67 -11.38 6.28
N ASP A 121 -12.17 -11.85 7.42
CA ASP A 121 -13.60 -11.74 7.77
C ASP A 121 -13.94 -10.35 8.35
N LYS A 122 -12.98 -9.71 9.01
CA LYS A 122 -13.15 -8.39 9.65
C LYS A 122 -11.94 -7.52 9.30
N VAL A 123 -12.13 -6.51 8.48
CA VAL A 123 -11.03 -5.65 8.00
C VAL A 123 -11.56 -4.33 7.47
N LYS A 124 -10.75 -3.28 7.59
CA LYS A 124 -10.93 -1.99 6.92
C LYS A 124 -9.77 -1.73 5.96
N ILE A 125 -10.06 -1.05 4.85
CA ILE A 125 -9.04 -0.47 4.00
C ILE A 125 -9.30 1.02 3.78
N GLY A 126 -8.22 1.78 3.58
CA GLY A 126 -8.25 3.17 3.13
C GLY A 126 -7.30 3.35 1.95
N LEU A 127 -7.82 3.85 0.83
CA LEU A 127 -7.03 4.11 -0.37
C LEU A 127 -7.06 5.60 -0.63
N PHE A 128 -5.89 6.23 -0.52
CA PHE A 128 -5.77 7.68 -0.48
C PHE A 128 -5.23 8.23 -1.79
N VAL A 129 -5.76 9.37 -2.20
CA VAL A 129 -5.30 10.11 -3.38
C VAL A 129 -4.17 11.08 -3.02
N SER A 130 -3.40 11.49 -4.03
CA SER A 130 -2.43 12.60 -3.95
C SER A 130 -1.40 12.45 -2.83
N GLU A 131 -0.86 11.23 -2.66
CA GLU A 131 0.21 10.93 -1.71
C GLU A 131 1.51 11.57 -2.15
N GLU A 132 1.90 11.40 -3.40
CA GLU A 132 3.18 11.74 -4.02
C GLU A 132 3.51 13.26 -4.03
N THR A 133 2.56 14.09 -3.64
CA THR A 133 2.72 15.54 -3.53
C THR A 133 2.58 16.06 -2.11
N GLY A 134 2.55 15.16 -1.11
CA GLY A 134 2.52 15.51 0.31
C GLY A 134 1.32 14.98 1.06
N CYS A 135 0.89 13.74 0.77
CA CYS A 135 -0.14 13.01 1.51
C CYS A 135 -1.48 13.78 1.63
N HIS A 136 -1.87 14.52 0.58
CA HIS A 136 -3.03 15.43 0.65
C HIS A 136 -4.35 14.70 0.90
N GLY A 137 -4.51 13.50 0.36
CA GLY A 137 -5.70 12.69 0.57
C GLY A 137 -5.81 12.23 2.03
N SER A 138 -4.78 11.61 2.57
CA SER A 138 -4.76 11.11 3.95
C SER A 138 -4.80 12.23 4.99
N ALA A 139 -4.23 13.41 4.70
CA ALA A 139 -4.33 14.59 5.56
C ALA A 139 -5.76 15.13 5.75
N LYS A 140 -6.69 14.69 4.91
CA LYS A 140 -8.13 15.03 4.97
C LYS A 140 -9.00 13.79 5.12
N CYS A 141 -8.44 12.71 5.67
CA CYS A 141 -9.18 11.48 5.85
C CYS A 141 -10.40 11.67 6.76
N ASP A 142 -11.40 10.82 6.56
CA ASP A 142 -12.54 10.74 7.47
C ASP A 142 -12.10 10.10 8.79
N GLU A 143 -11.83 10.95 9.81
CA GLU A 143 -11.42 10.49 11.14
C GLU A 143 -12.47 9.59 11.81
N SER A 144 -13.75 9.73 11.44
CA SER A 144 -14.81 8.89 12.00
C SER A 144 -14.66 7.43 11.57
N PHE A 145 -14.07 7.18 10.41
CA PHE A 145 -13.76 5.84 9.91
C PHE A 145 -12.70 5.12 10.74
N LEU A 146 -11.86 5.88 11.48
CA LEU A 146 -10.75 5.34 12.26
C LEU A 146 -11.12 4.98 13.70
N THR A 147 -12.30 5.32 14.17
CA THR A 147 -12.68 5.24 15.60
C THR A 147 -12.68 3.83 16.19
N ASP A 148 -12.85 2.82 15.37
CA ASP A 148 -12.88 1.40 15.70
C ASP A 148 -11.71 0.61 15.10
N VAL A 149 -10.64 1.31 14.69
CA VAL A 149 -9.40 0.73 14.16
C VAL A 149 -8.41 0.49 15.30
N GLY A 150 -7.89 -0.73 15.41
CA GLY A 150 -6.91 -1.11 16.41
C GLY A 150 -5.47 -0.81 15.98
N TYR A 151 -5.17 -0.95 14.70
CA TYR A 151 -3.88 -0.60 14.12
C TYR A 151 -3.99 -0.39 12.62
N ILE A 152 -3.02 0.36 12.07
CA ILE A 152 -2.93 0.65 10.63
C ILE A 152 -1.61 0.10 10.09
N THR A 153 -1.65 -0.52 8.92
CA THR A 153 -0.46 -0.94 8.18
C THR A 153 -0.49 -0.33 6.76
N GLN A 154 0.61 0.31 6.37
CA GLN A 154 0.83 0.80 5.01
C GLN A 154 1.85 -0.07 4.29
N TYR A 155 1.58 -0.38 3.02
CA TYR A 155 2.46 -1.20 2.16
C TYR A 155 3.11 -0.33 1.08
N ASP A 156 3.97 0.58 1.50
CA ASP A 156 4.57 1.62 0.65
C ASP A 156 6.07 1.76 0.93
N ALA A 157 6.74 0.63 1.12
CA ALA A 157 8.18 0.59 1.34
C ALA A 157 8.80 -0.66 0.71
N PRO A 158 10.05 -0.60 0.22
CA PRO A 158 10.72 -1.76 -0.34
C PRO A 158 11.10 -2.75 0.77
N GLY A 159 10.89 -4.05 0.48
CA GLY A 159 11.25 -5.16 1.38
C GLY A 159 10.06 -5.75 2.12
N ASN A 160 10.28 -6.91 2.71
CA ASN A 160 9.25 -7.70 3.36
C ASN A 160 9.48 -7.93 4.86
N HIS A 161 10.54 -7.35 5.41
CA HIS A 161 10.94 -7.50 6.81
C HIS A 161 11.34 -6.15 7.44
N LEU A 162 10.85 -5.05 6.86
CA LEU A 162 11.13 -3.71 7.29
C LEU A 162 9.90 -3.10 7.96
N ILE A 163 10.08 -2.43 9.09
CA ILE A 163 9.04 -1.67 9.76
C ILE A 163 9.55 -0.27 10.10
N THR A 164 8.72 0.73 9.93
CA THR A 164 9.08 2.11 10.21
C THR A 164 8.63 2.48 11.63
N GLU A 165 9.60 2.80 12.49
CA GLU A 165 9.36 3.24 13.88
C GLU A 165 8.98 4.71 13.97
N ILE A 166 9.67 5.54 13.18
CA ILE A 166 9.48 6.99 13.16
C ILE A 166 9.22 7.42 11.72
N CYS A 167 8.11 8.08 11.49
CA CYS A 167 7.74 8.67 10.21
C CYS A 167 7.52 10.16 10.37
N SER A 168 8.20 10.98 9.57
CA SER A 168 8.12 12.45 9.60
C SER A 168 8.23 13.07 11.02
N GLY A 169 9.05 12.45 11.88
CA GLY A 169 9.25 12.87 13.27
C GLY A 169 8.20 12.36 14.26
N VAL A 170 7.20 11.64 13.79
CA VAL A 170 6.18 11.01 14.65
C VAL A 170 6.60 9.56 14.95
N ARG A 171 6.62 9.20 16.21
CA ARG A 171 6.85 7.82 16.64
C ARG A 171 5.56 7.02 16.51
N LEU A 172 5.60 5.94 15.73
CA LEU A 172 4.44 5.10 15.42
C LEU A 172 4.23 4.00 16.46
N PHE A 173 5.32 3.52 17.10
CA PHE A 173 5.25 2.52 18.17
C PHE A 173 6.50 2.59 19.05
N GLU A 174 6.44 2.02 20.24
CA GLU A 174 7.59 1.85 21.12
C GLU A 174 8.21 0.45 20.94
N ARG A 175 9.54 0.34 21.00
CA ARG A 175 10.26 -0.93 20.79
C ARG A 175 10.07 -1.94 21.90
N ASP A 176 9.62 -1.52 23.07
CA ASP A 176 9.24 -2.36 24.19
C ASP A 176 7.73 -2.64 24.27
N SER A 177 6.98 -2.26 23.24
CA SER A 177 5.54 -2.52 23.18
C SER A 177 5.21 -3.96 22.78
N GLU A 178 4.10 -4.46 23.27
CA GLU A 178 3.55 -5.76 22.87
C GLU A 178 3.29 -5.83 21.36
N PHE A 179 2.89 -4.71 20.75
CA PHE A 179 2.73 -4.59 19.30
C PHE A 179 4.02 -4.90 18.56
N PHE A 180 5.14 -4.27 18.98
CA PHE A 180 6.44 -4.48 18.34
C PHE A 180 6.94 -5.92 18.49
N GLU A 181 6.80 -6.48 19.69
CA GLU A 181 7.21 -7.87 19.98
C GLU A 181 6.45 -8.87 19.10
N LYS A 182 5.11 -8.75 19.04
CA LYS A 182 4.25 -9.62 18.22
C LYS A 182 4.54 -9.47 16.74
N THR A 183 4.65 -8.24 16.23
CA THR A 183 4.93 -7.96 14.82
C THR A 183 6.29 -8.49 14.40
N SER A 184 7.33 -8.27 15.21
CA SER A 184 8.68 -8.79 14.98
C SER A 184 8.69 -10.31 14.86
N LYS A 185 8.00 -10.98 15.78
CA LYS A 185 7.90 -12.44 15.77
C LYS A 185 7.22 -12.94 14.49
N VAL A 186 6.07 -12.37 14.12
CA VAL A 186 5.32 -12.77 12.92
C VAL A 186 6.14 -12.56 11.65
N ILE A 187 6.82 -11.41 11.50
CA ILE A 187 7.67 -11.12 10.34
C ILE A 187 8.84 -12.11 10.27
N THR A 188 9.51 -12.36 11.39
CA THR A 188 10.64 -13.30 11.43
C THR A 188 10.19 -14.73 11.08
N GLU A 189 9.06 -15.18 11.60
CA GLU A 189 8.51 -16.50 11.30
C GLU A 189 8.08 -16.63 9.82
N ALA A 190 7.45 -15.58 9.26
CA ALA A 190 6.94 -15.60 7.88
C ALA A 190 8.06 -15.54 6.83
N PHE A 191 9.09 -14.76 7.06
CA PHE A 191 10.12 -14.47 6.05
C PHE A 191 11.51 -15.06 6.36
N GLY A 192 11.70 -15.64 7.54
CA GLY A 192 12.97 -16.25 7.96
C GLY A 192 14.11 -15.23 8.17
N ASN A 193 13.80 -13.95 8.21
CA ASN A 193 14.74 -12.85 8.39
C ASN A 193 14.41 -12.08 9.67
N GLU A 194 15.45 -11.60 10.35
CA GLU A 194 15.27 -10.65 11.44
C GLU A 194 14.60 -9.36 10.90
N MET A 195 13.61 -8.87 11.62
CA MET A 195 12.93 -7.65 11.28
C MET A 195 13.85 -6.45 11.44
N LEU A 196 13.94 -5.62 10.39
CA LEU A 196 14.67 -4.37 10.41
C LEU A 196 13.75 -3.21 10.81
N VAL A 197 14.22 -2.38 11.71
CA VAL A 197 13.53 -1.16 12.13
C VAL A 197 14.24 0.05 11.54
N GLN A 198 13.48 0.91 10.91
CA GLN A 198 13.99 2.16 10.33
C GLN A 198 13.25 3.39 10.84
N SER A 199 13.87 4.55 10.64
CA SER A 199 13.20 5.85 10.73
C SER A 199 13.14 6.44 9.33
N HIS A 200 11.95 6.86 8.93
CA HIS A 200 11.72 7.45 7.61
C HIS A 200 11.55 8.98 7.76
N PRO A 201 12.37 9.79 7.09
CA PRO A 201 12.29 11.25 7.22
C PRO A 201 11.15 11.88 6.42
N TYR A 202 10.62 11.17 5.42
CA TYR A 202 9.65 11.68 4.47
C TYR A 202 8.62 10.59 4.15
N THR A 203 7.47 10.69 4.67
CA THR A 203 6.21 10.07 4.17
C THR A 203 5.06 10.57 4.99
#